data_6276541091be6bfe3e67886fa613b058
#
_entry.id   6276541091be6bfe3e67886fa613b058
#
_cell.length_a   1.000
_cell.length_b   1.000
_cell.length_c   1.000
_cell.angle_alpha   90.00
_cell.angle_beta   90.00
_cell.angle_gamma   90.00
#
_symmetry.space_group_name_H-M   'P 1'
#
loop_
_entity.id
_entity.type
_entity.pdbx_description
1 polymer ?
#
loop_
_entity_poly.entity_id
_entity_poly.type
_entity_poly.pdbx_seq_one_letter_code
_entity_poly.pdbx_strand_id
1 'polypeptide(L)'
;MDANQNAAVLDGRRRLVAPPLKPAPGAAAGTLSYRLDGAAGTVRPGQAVRVELALRDGGQRKTVPYSAVIYWTDGGTWVYTQIGRLTYTRSRVAIADVDGNVAVLERGPPAGTRVVRVGAQELLGSEFEIEGE
;
A
#
# COMPACT_ATOMS: atom_id res chain seq x y z
N MET A 1 7.36 -1.14 12.00
CA MET A 1 8.00 -2.44 11.68
C MET A 1 7.74 -3.43 12.79
N ASP A 2 7.42 -4.65 12.45
CA ASP A 2 7.26 -5.72 13.40
C ASP A 2 8.55 -6.55 13.47
N ALA A 3 9.33 -6.33 14.54
CA ALA A 3 10.61 -6.98 14.73
C ALA A 3 10.49 -8.47 15.12
N ASN A 4 9.28 -8.95 15.40
CA ASN A 4 9.03 -10.34 15.79
C ASN A 4 8.60 -11.22 14.62
N GLN A 5 8.39 -10.64 13.45
CA GLN A 5 8.01 -11.39 12.26
C GLN A 5 9.18 -11.61 11.32
N ASN A 6 9.06 -12.64 10.51
CA ASN A 6 10.06 -12.93 9.49
C ASN A 6 10.16 -11.81 8.48
N ALA A 7 11.37 -11.49 8.05
CA ALA A 7 11.63 -10.67 6.89
C ALA A 7 11.78 -11.56 5.66
N ALA A 8 11.63 -10.99 4.48
CA ALA A 8 11.96 -11.65 3.23
C ALA A 8 13.17 -10.95 2.59
N VAL A 9 14.18 -11.73 2.24
CA VAL A 9 15.36 -11.24 1.54
C VAL A 9 15.21 -11.58 0.06
N LEU A 10 15.31 -10.58 -0.79
CA LEU A 10 15.19 -10.74 -2.23
C LEU A 10 16.59 -10.76 -2.86
N ASP A 11 16.93 -11.88 -3.48
CA ASP A 11 18.17 -12.07 -4.23
C ASP A 11 17.80 -12.42 -5.67
N GLY A 12 17.77 -11.43 -6.53
CA GLY A 12 17.28 -11.59 -7.89
C GLY A 12 15.80 -12.04 -7.90
N ARG A 13 15.56 -13.25 -8.41
CA ARG A 13 14.21 -13.85 -8.44
C ARG A 13 13.90 -14.71 -7.22
N ARG A 14 14.86 -14.86 -6.32
CA ARG A 14 14.70 -15.72 -5.14
C ARG A 14 14.17 -14.88 -3.98
N ARG A 15 13.25 -15.48 -3.26
CA ARG A 15 12.70 -14.92 -2.03
C ARG A 15 13.07 -15.85 -0.89
N LEU A 16 13.88 -15.35 0.03
CA LEU A 16 14.38 -16.12 1.15
C LEU A 16 13.72 -15.61 2.44
N VAL A 17 13.22 -16.52 3.24
CA VAL A 17 12.61 -16.17 4.53
C VAL A 17 13.71 -16.07 5.58
N ALA A 18 13.74 -14.96 6.30
CA ALA A 18 14.75 -14.69 7.30
C ALA A 18 14.05 -14.44 8.66
N PRO A 19 14.15 -15.39 9.61
CA PRO A 19 13.60 -15.20 10.93
C PRO A 19 14.35 -14.12 11.71
N PRO A 20 13.66 -13.40 12.63
CA PRO A 20 14.28 -12.35 13.42
C PRO A 20 15.26 -12.91 14.45
N LEU A 21 16.30 -12.16 14.72
CA LEU A 21 17.23 -12.39 15.81
C LEU A 21 17.11 -11.28 16.85
N LYS A 22 17.40 -11.62 18.10
CA LYS A 22 17.53 -10.58 19.13
C LYS A 22 18.70 -9.67 18.80
N PRO A 23 18.59 -8.35 19.03
CA PRO A 23 19.70 -7.46 18.82
C PRO A 23 20.95 -7.89 19.58
N ALA A 24 22.11 -7.83 18.94
CA ALA A 24 23.36 -8.10 19.62
C ALA A 24 23.64 -7.05 20.70
N PRO A 25 24.30 -7.42 21.82
CA PRO A 25 24.73 -6.45 22.80
C PRO A 25 25.59 -5.36 22.15
N GLY A 26 25.22 -4.09 22.39
CA GLY A 26 25.92 -2.95 21.80
C GLY A 26 25.48 -2.57 20.40
N ALA A 27 24.45 -3.22 19.84
CA ALA A 27 23.90 -2.83 18.56
C ALA A 27 23.28 -1.44 18.65
N ALA A 28 23.48 -0.63 17.58
CA ALA A 28 22.90 0.70 17.50
C ALA A 28 21.37 0.64 17.56
N ALA A 29 20.75 1.65 18.18
CA ALA A 29 19.31 1.78 18.20
C ALA A 29 18.76 1.82 16.76
N GLY A 30 17.66 1.10 16.51
CA GLY A 30 17.07 0.98 15.18
C GLY A 30 17.66 -0.13 14.32
N THR A 31 18.65 -0.86 14.82
CA THR A 31 19.20 -2.02 14.10
C THR A 31 18.29 -3.22 14.25
N LEU A 32 17.92 -3.83 13.15
CA LEU A 32 17.18 -5.09 13.10
C LEU A 32 18.09 -6.17 12.53
N SER A 33 18.09 -7.33 13.18
CA SER A 33 18.90 -8.47 12.76
C SER A 33 18.03 -9.65 12.38
N TYR A 34 18.38 -10.29 11.28
CA TYR A 34 17.68 -11.46 10.75
C TYR A 34 18.67 -12.53 10.37
N ARG A 35 18.26 -13.76 10.54
CA ARG A 35 19.08 -14.93 10.20
C ARG A 35 18.70 -15.42 8.81
N LEU A 36 19.71 -15.59 7.97
CA LEU A 36 19.52 -16.05 6.60
C LEU A 36 20.14 -17.43 6.46
N ASP A 37 19.29 -18.46 6.59
CA ASP A 37 19.71 -19.85 6.42
C ASP A 37 19.53 -20.30 4.97
N GLY A 38 20.36 -21.23 4.52
CA GLY A 38 20.25 -21.85 3.21
C GLY A 38 20.67 -20.99 2.03
N ALA A 39 21.08 -19.76 2.28
CA ALA A 39 21.53 -18.83 1.24
C ALA A 39 23.04 -18.66 1.20
N ALA A 40 23.78 -19.50 1.92
CA ALA A 40 25.22 -19.34 2.13
C ALA A 40 26.05 -19.36 0.83
N GLY A 41 25.50 -19.83 -0.28
CA GLY A 41 26.16 -19.79 -1.58
C GLY A 41 25.76 -18.62 -2.47
N THR A 42 24.71 -17.86 -2.11
CA THR A 42 24.14 -16.82 -2.96
C THR A 42 24.28 -15.42 -2.39
N VAL A 43 24.39 -15.27 -1.07
CA VAL A 43 24.54 -13.98 -0.40
C VAL A 43 25.87 -13.95 0.33
N ARG A 44 26.68 -12.93 0.07
CA ARG A 44 28.01 -12.75 0.66
C ARG A 44 28.00 -11.62 1.69
N PRO A 45 28.85 -11.67 2.74
CA PRO A 45 29.01 -10.56 3.65
C PRO A 45 29.34 -9.26 2.93
N GLY A 46 28.67 -8.18 3.33
CA GLY A 46 28.84 -6.87 2.70
C GLY A 46 28.01 -6.63 1.44
N GLN A 47 27.33 -7.66 0.97
CA GLN A 47 26.47 -7.53 -0.21
C GLN A 47 25.19 -6.73 0.11
N ALA A 48 24.82 -5.81 -0.77
CA ALA A 48 23.56 -5.12 -0.69
C ALA A 48 22.42 -6.02 -1.16
N VAL A 49 21.36 -6.12 -0.38
CA VAL A 49 20.19 -6.93 -0.70
C VAL A 49 18.92 -6.13 -0.46
N ARG A 50 17.84 -6.48 -1.16
CA ARG A 50 16.53 -5.90 -0.90
C ARG A 50 15.82 -6.73 0.16
N VAL A 51 15.27 -6.07 1.17
CA VAL A 51 14.60 -6.74 2.28
C VAL A 51 13.18 -6.20 2.40
N GLU A 52 12.21 -7.11 2.48
CA GLU A 52 10.84 -6.78 2.81
C GLU A 52 10.60 -7.06 4.29
N LEU A 53 10.16 -6.05 5.01
CA LEU A 53 9.89 -6.13 6.44
C LEU A 53 8.39 -6.09 6.71
N ALA A 54 7.95 -6.90 7.68
CA ALA A 54 6.60 -6.78 8.18
C ALA A 54 6.45 -5.50 9.01
N LEU A 55 5.37 -4.78 8.79
CA LEU A 55 5.06 -3.59 9.58
C LEU A 55 4.26 -3.99 10.81
N ARG A 56 4.51 -3.31 11.93
CA ARG A 56 3.82 -3.59 13.20
C ARG A 56 2.32 -3.37 13.09
N ASP A 57 1.89 -2.39 12.30
CA ASP A 57 0.51 -2.07 12.02
C ASP A 57 -0.04 -2.85 10.81
N GLY A 58 0.46 -4.07 10.60
CA GLY A 58 0.01 -4.95 9.53
C GLY A 58 -1.43 -5.40 9.65
N GLY A 59 -2.27 -4.63 10.33
CA GLY A 59 -3.72 -4.79 10.32
C GLY A 59 -4.29 -4.56 8.93
N GLN A 60 -5.56 -4.90 8.79
CA GLN A 60 -6.27 -4.69 7.54
C GLN A 60 -6.28 -3.21 7.19
N ARG A 61 -5.84 -2.91 5.98
CA ARG A 61 -5.91 -1.56 5.41
C ARG A 61 -6.98 -1.52 4.34
N LYS A 62 -7.67 -0.39 4.23
CA LYS A 62 -8.62 -0.18 3.14
C LYS A 62 -7.86 0.03 1.85
N THR A 63 -8.32 -0.61 0.80
CA THR A 63 -7.72 -0.48 -0.53
C THR A 63 -8.80 -0.21 -1.55
N VAL A 64 -8.41 0.51 -2.61
CA VAL A 64 -9.25 0.70 -3.79
C VAL A 64 -8.40 0.45 -5.03
N PRO A 65 -8.99 0.05 -6.16
CA PRO A 65 -8.26 0.04 -7.41
C PRO A 65 -7.71 1.44 -7.70
N TYR A 66 -6.45 1.52 -8.10
CA TYR A 66 -5.83 2.82 -8.38
C TYR A 66 -6.58 3.57 -9.50
N SER A 67 -7.15 2.84 -10.45
CA SER A 67 -7.96 3.41 -11.53
C SER A 67 -9.25 4.08 -11.04
N ALA A 68 -9.69 3.82 -9.81
CA ALA A 68 -10.85 4.49 -9.23
C ALA A 68 -10.52 5.86 -8.62
N VAL A 69 -9.24 6.14 -8.40
CA VAL A 69 -8.80 7.37 -7.73
C VAL A 69 -8.82 8.54 -8.73
N ILE A 70 -9.43 9.63 -8.32
CA ILE A 70 -9.50 10.86 -9.08
C ILE A 70 -8.67 11.92 -8.38
N TYR A 71 -7.79 12.56 -9.13
CA TYR A 71 -7.00 13.69 -8.67
C TYR A 71 -7.64 14.97 -9.15
N TRP A 72 -7.84 15.92 -8.24
CA TRP A 72 -8.39 17.21 -8.58
C TRP A 72 -7.31 18.29 -8.58
N THR A 73 -7.61 19.42 -9.22
CA THR A 73 -6.65 20.52 -9.39
C THR A 73 -6.22 21.17 -8.07
N ASP A 74 -6.98 20.99 -7.00
CA ASP A 74 -6.64 21.47 -5.65
C ASP A 74 -5.69 20.52 -4.90
N GLY A 75 -5.29 19.43 -5.54
CA GLY A 75 -4.48 18.39 -4.91
C GLY A 75 -5.27 17.35 -4.15
N GLY A 76 -6.59 17.48 -4.11
CA GLY A 76 -7.46 16.50 -3.46
C GLY A 76 -7.59 15.20 -4.24
N THR A 77 -7.77 14.11 -3.51
CA THR A 77 -8.01 12.79 -4.08
C THR A 77 -9.39 12.28 -3.67
N TRP A 78 -10.10 11.72 -4.63
CA TRP A 78 -11.50 11.35 -4.49
C TRP A 78 -11.76 10.00 -5.14
N VAL A 79 -12.83 9.35 -4.71
CA VAL A 79 -13.43 8.21 -5.41
C VAL A 79 -14.93 8.43 -5.52
N TYR A 80 -15.55 7.88 -6.55
CA TYR A 80 -17.01 7.84 -6.62
C TYR A 80 -17.50 6.57 -5.94
N THR A 81 -18.43 6.74 -5.00
CA THR A 81 -19.10 5.62 -4.32
C THR A 81 -20.51 5.48 -4.84
N GLN A 82 -20.97 4.27 -5.02
CA GLN A 82 -22.34 3.98 -5.39
C GLN A 82 -23.21 3.92 -4.14
N ILE A 83 -24.15 4.83 -4.03
CA ILE A 83 -25.07 4.91 -2.88
C ILE A 83 -26.47 4.41 -3.20
N GLY A 84 -26.75 4.11 -4.45
CA GLY A 84 -28.01 3.58 -4.91
C GLY A 84 -27.90 3.18 -6.36
N ARG A 85 -28.99 2.65 -6.92
CA ARG A 85 -29.00 2.28 -8.34
C ARG A 85 -28.79 3.53 -9.19
N LEU A 86 -27.70 3.53 -9.97
CA LEU A 86 -27.31 4.65 -10.84
C LEU A 86 -27.11 5.97 -10.07
N THR A 87 -26.87 5.89 -8.77
CA THR A 87 -26.64 7.07 -7.93
C THR A 87 -25.26 7.00 -7.32
N TYR A 88 -24.45 8.03 -7.56
CA TYR A 88 -23.05 8.08 -7.16
C TYR A 88 -22.77 9.37 -6.41
N THR A 89 -21.86 9.33 -5.46
CA THR A 89 -21.38 10.51 -4.76
C THR A 89 -19.86 10.46 -4.66
N ARG A 90 -19.25 11.63 -4.63
CA ARG A 90 -17.80 11.72 -4.41
C ARG A 90 -17.49 11.57 -2.93
N SER A 91 -16.48 10.77 -2.64
CA SER A 91 -15.95 10.60 -1.29
C SER A 91 -14.46 10.91 -1.29
N ARG A 92 -14.05 11.75 -0.37
CA ARG A 92 -12.65 12.09 -0.26
C ARG A 92 -11.87 10.90 0.29
N VAL A 93 -10.67 10.68 -0.25
CA VAL A 93 -9.76 9.64 0.21
C VAL A 93 -8.39 10.24 0.47
N ALA A 94 -7.68 9.67 1.43
CA ALA A 94 -6.27 9.97 1.65
C ALA A 94 -5.48 8.71 1.34
N ILE A 95 -4.55 8.82 0.41
CA ILE A 95 -3.74 7.69 -0.05
C ILE A 95 -2.49 7.62 0.80
N ALA A 96 -2.28 6.47 1.45
CA ALA A 96 -1.07 6.20 2.22
C ALA A 96 0.05 5.64 1.33
N ASP A 97 -0.30 4.81 0.36
CA ASP A 97 0.68 4.17 -0.53
C ASP A 97 -0.02 3.65 -1.79
N VAL A 98 0.76 3.44 -2.82
CA VAL A 98 0.30 2.81 -4.07
C VAL A 98 1.16 1.59 -4.33
N ASP A 99 0.52 0.43 -4.41
CA ASP A 99 1.19 -0.84 -4.69
C ASP A 99 0.63 -1.41 -5.99
N GLY A 100 1.37 -1.25 -7.07
CA GLY A 100 0.94 -1.67 -8.39
C GLY A 100 -0.35 -0.98 -8.82
N ASN A 101 -1.42 -1.76 -8.96
CA ASN A 101 -2.74 -1.28 -9.38
C ASN A 101 -3.67 -0.96 -8.22
N VAL A 102 -3.16 -0.97 -7.00
CA VAL A 102 -3.96 -0.82 -5.79
C VAL A 102 -3.48 0.39 -4.99
N ALA A 103 -4.40 1.26 -4.61
CA ALA A 103 -4.14 2.35 -3.69
C ALA A 103 -4.52 1.92 -2.27
N VAL A 104 -3.59 2.06 -1.34
CA VAL A 104 -3.81 1.82 0.09
C VAL A 104 -4.26 3.11 0.72
N LEU A 105 -5.40 3.09 1.39
CA LEU A 105 -6.01 4.29 1.93
C LEU A 105 -5.69 4.46 3.41
N GLU A 106 -5.31 5.67 3.77
CA GLU A 106 -5.27 6.12 5.15
C GLU A 106 -6.67 6.49 5.63
N ARG A 107 -7.44 7.14 4.78
CA ARG A 107 -8.85 7.48 4.99
C ARG A 107 -9.64 7.25 3.74
N GLY A 108 -10.86 6.81 3.91
CA GLY A 108 -11.77 6.57 2.80
C GLY A 108 -13.12 6.04 3.28
N PRO A 109 -14.00 5.69 2.34
CA PRO A 109 -15.30 5.14 2.68
C PRO A 109 -15.16 3.83 3.47
N PRO A 110 -16.22 3.40 4.17
CA PRO A 110 -16.17 2.13 4.90
C PRO A 110 -15.85 0.94 4.01
N ALA A 111 -15.21 -0.08 4.58
CA ALA A 111 -14.94 -1.32 3.86
C ALA A 111 -16.25 -1.94 3.35
N GLY A 112 -16.21 -2.49 2.14
CA GLY A 112 -17.40 -3.03 1.47
C GLY A 112 -18.17 -2.03 0.63
N THR A 113 -17.82 -0.74 0.69
CA THR A 113 -18.43 0.28 -0.17
C THR A 113 -18.07 0.03 -1.62
N ARG A 114 -19.05 0.14 -2.50
CA ARG A 114 -18.81 0.01 -3.94
C ARG A 114 -18.24 1.32 -4.48
N VAL A 115 -17.11 1.22 -5.17
CA VAL A 115 -16.47 2.37 -5.81
C VAL A 115 -16.49 2.21 -7.33
N VAL A 116 -16.57 3.31 -8.04
CA VAL A 116 -16.53 3.31 -9.50
C VAL A 116 -15.09 3.11 -9.94
N ARG A 117 -14.85 2.01 -10.62
CA ARG A 117 -13.53 1.65 -11.12
C ARG A 117 -13.30 2.12 -12.56
N VAL A 118 -14.33 2.00 -13.39
CA VAL A 118 -14.30 2.38 -14.79
C VAL A 118 -15.33 3.49 -15.01
N GLY A 119 -14.92 4.55 -15.68
CA GLY A 119 -15.81 5.68 -15.95
C GLY A 119 -15.79 6.75 -14.87
N ALA A 120 -14.88 6.70 -13.91
CA ALA A 120 -14.79 7.69 -12.83
C ALA A 120 -14.51 9.10 -13.38
N GLN A 121 -13.65 9.23 -14.37
CA GLN A 121 -13.33 10.51 -15.00
C GLN A 121 -14.53 11.08 -15.78
N GLU A 122 -15.29 10.22 -16.40
CA GLU A 122 -16.50 10.60 -17.13
C GLU A 122 -17.58 11.10 -16.18
N LEU A 123 -17.72 10.47 -15.02
CA LEU A 123 -18.62 10.96 -13.98
C LEU A 123 -18.22 12.33 -13.49
N LEU A 124 -16.93 12.54 -13.28
CA LEU A 124 -16.39 13.83 -12.87
C LEU A 124 -16.70 14.90 -13.92
N GLY A 125 -16.44 14.62 -15.19
CA GLY A 125 -16.76 15.52 -16.29
C GLY A 125 -18.24 15.88 -16.35
N SER A 126 -19.13 14.88 -16.23
CA SER A 126 -20.57 15.10 -16.24
C SER A 126 -21.03 15.98 -15.09
N GLU A 127 -20.48 15.77 -13.89
CA GLU A 127 -20.83 16.56 -12.71
C GLU A 127 -20.48 18.03 -12.90
N PHE A 128 -19.29 18.30 -13.43
CA PHE A 128 -18.84 19.68 -13.64
C PHE A 128 -19.49 20.35 -14.85
N GLU A 129 -19.88 19.62 -15.88
CA GLU A 129 -20.65 20.16 -16.99
C GLU A 129 -22.02 20.67 -16.52
N ILE A 130 -22.67 19.94 -15.62
CA ILE A 130 -23.97 20.35 -15.05
C ILE A 130 -23.79 21.57 -14.17
N GLU A 131 -22.76 21.64 -13.35
CA GLU A 131 -22.48 22.77 -12.47
C GLU A 131 -21.98 24.01 -13.22
N GLY A 132 -21.42 23.83 -14.40
CA GLY A 132 -20.89 24.92 -15.22
C GLY A 132 -21.90 25.70 -16.02
N GLU A 133 -23.19 25.32 -15.98
CA GLU A 133 -24.29 26.08 -16.58
C GLU A 133 -24.79 27.14 -15.58
#